data_01a43af753c72c9ef73d221f0d1ac804
#
_entry.id   01a43af753c72c9ef73d221f0d1ac804
#
_cell.length_a   1.000
_cell.length_b   1.000
_cell.length_c   1.000
_cell.angle_alpha   90.00
_cell.angle_beta   90.00
_cell.angle_gamma   90.00
#
_symmetry.space_group_name_H-M   'P 1'
#
loop_
_entity.id
_entity.type
_entity.pdbx_description
1 polymer ?
#
loop_
_entity_poly.entity_id
_entity_poly.type
_entity_poly.pdbx_seq_one_letter_code
_entity_poly.pdbx_strand_id
1 'polypeptide(L)'
;MQYTPKTKDFFQNVFDVVRLIPKGRVTSYGAIAKYLGTGGSSRMVGWAMNASHGVKPKVPAHRVVNRNGMLSGKAHFETPTTMQTLLEKEKIKVQNETILDFEKLFWDPAIELE
;
A
#
# COMPACT_ATOMS: atom_id res chain seq x y z
N MET A 1 4.40 12.44 -15.87
CA MET A 1 4.12 13.45 -14.83
C MET A 1 5.42 13.85 -14.14
N GLN A 2 5.60 15.16 -13.96
CA GLN A 2 6.79 15.68 -13.30
C GLN A 2 6.44 16.03 -11.86
N TYR A 3 7.14 15.42 -10.91
CA TYR A 3 6.87 15.62 -9.50
C TYR A 3 7.71 16.77 -8.94
N THR A 4 7.09 17.57 -8.05
CA THR A 4 7.81 18.60 -7.31
C THR A 4 8.66 17.97 -6.22
N PRO A 5 9.66 18.68 -5.67
CA PRO A 5 10.43 18.15 -4.53
C PRO A 5 9.54 17.77 -3.35
N LYS A 6 8.50 18.55 -3.07
CA LYS A 6 7.57 18.27 -2.00
C LYS A 6 6.81 16.95 -2.23
N THR A 7 6.43 16.68 -3.48
CA THR A 7 5.76 15.43 -3.84
C THR A 7 6.72 14.24 -3.68
N LYS A 8 7.99 14.43 -4.06
CA LYS A 8 9.01 13.39 -3.89
C LYS A 8 9.22 13.05 -2.42
N ASP A 9 9.23 14.07 -1.54
CA ASP A 9 9.35 13.85 -0.10
C ASP A 9 8.15 13.07 0.44
N PHE A 10 6.95 13.38 -0.03
CA PHE A 10 5.76 12.63 0.34
C PHE A 10 5.86 11.18 -0.09
N PHE A 11 6.30 10.93 -1.33
CA PHE A 11 6.48 9.57 -1.83
C PHE A 11 7.47 8.80 -0.97
N GLN A 12 8.59 9.44 -0.61
CA GLN A 12 9.59 8.80 0.24
C GLN A 12 8.99 8.43 1.60
N ASN A 13 8.19 9.33 2.17
CA ASN A 13 7.52 9.07 3.44
C ASN A 13 6.52 7.91 3.33
N VAL A 14 5.80 7.83 2.22
CA VAL A 14 4.90 6.70 1.95
C VAL A 14 5.69 5.40 1.88
N PHE A 15 6.80 5.39 1.14
CA PHE A 15 7.64 4.19 1.01
C PHE A 15 8.13 3.72 2.39
N ASP A 16 8.55 4.64 3.23
CA ASP A 16 9.04 4.32 4.57
C ASP A 16 7.96 3.66 5.42
N VAL A 17 6.73 4.18 5.37
CA VAL A 17 5.61 3.60 6.11
C VAL A 17 5.26 2.21 5.58
N VAL A 18 5.18 2.07 4.24
CA VAL A 18 4.81 0.78 3.63
C VAL A 18 5.83 -0.31 3.96
N ARG A 19 7.11 0.05 4.02
CA ARG A 19 8.16 -0.91 4.41
C ARG A 19 7.97 -1.46 5.83
N LEU A 20 7.24 -0.73 6.67
CA LEU A 20 7.01 -1.15 8.05
C LEU A 20 5.79 -2.06 8.20
N ILE A 21 4.97 -2.20 7.17
CA ILE A 21 3.82 -3.11 7.23
C ILE A 21 4.35 -4.55 7.35
N PRO A 22 4.00 -5.28 8.40
CA PRO A 22 4.49 -6.64 8.57
C PRO A 22 3.97 -7.59 7.48
N LYS A 23 4.75 -8.61 7.20
CA LYS A 23 4.32 -9.70 6.33
C LYS A 23 3.02 -10.31 6.89
N GLY A 24 2.05 -10.54 6.04
CA GLY A 24 0.76 -11.09 6.46
C GLY A 24 -0.25 -10.06 6.91
N ARG A 25 0.11 -8.77 6.86
CA ARG A 25 -0.79 -7.67 7.20
C ARG A 25 -0.96 -6.73 6.02
N VAL A 26 -2.03 -5.96 6.03
CA VAL A 26 -2.33 -5.01 4.96
C VAL A 26 -2.83 -3.70 5.55
N THR A 27 -2.72 -2.62 4.78
CA THR A 27 -3.31 -1.34 5.14
C THR A 27 -4.00 -0.73 3.92
N SER A 28 -4.59 0.44 4.09
CA SER A 28 -5.28 1.12 2.99
C SER A 28 -4.56 2.41 2.60
N TYR A 29 -4.83 2.88 1.38
CA TYR A 29 -4.31 4.16 0.91
C TYR A 29 -4.71 5.28 1.87
N GLY A 30 -5.96 5.28 2.31
CA GLY A 30 -6.46 6.32 3.21
C GLY A 30 -5.81 6.31 4.59
N ALA A 31 -5.52 5.12 5.13
CA ALA A 31 -4.87 5.01 6.42
C ALA A 31 -3.46 5.60 6.39
N ILE A 32 -2.72 5.35 5.31
CA ILE A 32 -1.38 5.91 5.13
C ILE A 32 -1.46 7.44 4.99
N ALA A 33 -2.39 7.93 4.14
CA ALA A 33 -2.56 9.37 3.93
C ALA A 33 -2.90 10.07 5.24
N LYS A 34 -3.80 9.50 6.02
CA LYS A 34 -4.21 10.07 7.30
C LYS A 34 -3.05 10.10 8.29
N TYR A 35 -2.28 9.03 8.35
CA TYR A 35 -1.13 8.94 9.25
C TYR A 35 -0.09 10.02 8.94
N LEU A 36 0.22 10.21 7.66
CA LEU A 36 1.24 11.19 7.26
C LEU A 36 0.76 12.63 7.44
N GLY A 37 -0.53 12.90 7.26
CA GLY A 37 -1.15 14.16 7.63
C GLY A 37 -0.61 15.44 7.01
N THR A 38 0.20 15.36 5.96
CA THR A 38 0.92 16.52 5.41
C THR A 38 0.25 17.07 4.16
N GLY A 39 -1.07 16.97 4.08
CA GLY A 39 -1.81 17.45 2.91
C GLY A 39 -1.85 16.44 1.77
N GLY A 40 -1.22 15.28 1.93
CA GLY A 40 -1.29 14.22 0.94
C GLY A 40 -2.63 13.49 1.01
N SER A 41 -3.10 13.01 -0.13
CA SER A 41 -4.37 12.31 -0.24
C SER A 41 -4.17 10.81 -0.50
N SER A 42 -5.24 10.04 -0.36
CA SER A 42 -5.23 8.62 -0.76
C SER A 42 -4.79 8.47 -2.21
N ARG A 43 -5.20 9.41 -3.07
CA ARG A 43 -4.81 9.41 -4.47
C ARG A 43 -3.30 9.53 -4.64
N MET A 44 -2.67 10.41 -3.87
CA MET A 44 -1.22 10.58 -3.92
C MET A 44 -0.49 9.34 -3.39
N VAL A 45 -1.05 8.67 -2.40
CA VAL A 45 -0.51 7.39 -1.93
C VAL A 45 -0.58 6.36 -3.06
N GLY A 46 -1.67 6.35 -3.82
CA GLY A 46 -1.81 5.50 -5.01
C GLY A 46 -0.71 5.78 -6.04
N TRP A 47 -0.41 7.06 -6.29
CA TRP A 47 0.69 7.44 -7.19
C TRP A 47 2.04 6.95 -6.67
N ALA A 48 2.26 7.06 -5.36
CA ALA A 48 3.50 6.56 -4.75
C ALA A 48 3.63 5.05 -4.93
N MET A 49 2.54 4.31 -4.74
CA MET A 49 2.58 2.85 -4.93
C MET A 49 2.88 2.50 -6.39
N ASN A 50 2.29 3.23 -7.34
CA ASN A 50 2.59 3.02 -8.76
C ASN A 50 4.08 3.29 -9.06
N ALA A 51 4.68 4.24 -8.37
CA ALA A 51 6.09 4.59 -8.55
C ALA A 51 7.06 3.73 -7.72
N SER A 52 6.54 2.83 -6.88
CA SER A 52 7.37 2.09 -5.91
C SER A 52 8.12 0.91 -6.52
N HIS A 53 7.71 0.44 -7.70
CA HIS A 53 8.30 -0.75 -8.31
C HIS A 53 9.73 -0.46 -8.73
N GLY A 54 10.66 -1.29 -8.30
CA GLY A 54 12.07 -1.08 -8.59
C GLY A 54 12.81 -0.19 -7.60
N VAL A 55 12.09 0.45 -6.69
CA VAL A 55 12.73 1.28 -5.64
C VAL A 55 13.42 0.37 -4.63
N LYS A 56 14.59 0.79 -4.17
CA LYS A 56 15.37 0.02 -3.19
C LYS A 56 15.61 0.85 -1.93
N PRO A 57 15.52 0.25 -0.73
CA PRO A 57 15.08 -1.13 -0.46
C PRO A 57 13.65 -1.37 -0.96
N LYS A 58 13.33 -2.64 -1.21
CA LYS A 58 12.03 -3.00 -1.79
C LYS A 58 10.86 -2.47 -0.96
N VAL A 59 9.84 -1.96 -1.67
CA VAL A 59 8.61 -1.47 -1.07
C VAL A 59 7.52 -2.52 -1.32
N PRO A 60 6.94 -3.13 -0.27
CA PRO A 60 5.92 -4.17 -0.46
C PRO A 60 4.55 -3.56 -0.79
N ALA A 61 4.45 -2.98 -1.98
CA ALA A 61 3.23 -2.28 -2.42
C ALA A 61 1.99 -3.16 -2.45
N HIS A 62 2.15 -4.49 -2.53
CA HIS A 62 1.02 -5.42 -2.51
C HIS A 62 0.28 -5.43 -1.17
N ARG A 63 0.88 -4.88 -0.10
CA ARG A 63 0.25 -4.80 1.21
C ARG A 63 -0.63 -3.55 1.38
N VAL A 64 -0.82 -2.79 0.30
CA VAL A 64 -1.67 -1.59 0.33
C VAL A 64 -2.86 -1.82 -0.59
N VAL A 65 -4.05 -1.78 -0.02
CA VAL A 65 -5.31 -2.04 -0.73
C VAL A 65 -6.26 -0.86 -0.50
N ASN A 66 -7.46 -0.91 -1.10
CA ASN A 66 -8.41 0.17 -0.83
C ASN A 66 -9.11 -0.04 0.52
N ARG A 67 -9.93 0.92 0.92
CA ARG A 67 -10.60 0.88 2.23
C ARG A 67 -11.55 -0.30 2.42
N ASN A 68 -11.94 -0.95 1.32
CA ASN A 68 -12.80 -2.12 1.36
C ASN A 68 -12.04 -3.44 1.25
N GLY A 69 -10.70 -3.39 1.27
CA GLY A 69 -9.87 -4.57 1.12
C GLY A 69 -9.71 -5.05 -0.30
N MET A 70 -10.11 -4.25 -1.29
CA MET A 70 -10.02 -4.63 -2.68
C MET A 70 -8.64 -4.32 -3.26
N LEU A 71 -8.19 -5.17 -4.18
CA LEU A 71 -6.90 -5.03 -4.86
C LEU A 71 -7.01 -4.02 -6.00
N SER A 72 -7.38 -2.78 -5.66
CA SER A 72 -7.63 -1.74 -6.67
C SER A 72 -6.37 -1.29 -7.41
N GLY A 73 -5.19 -1.52 -6.84
CA GLY A 73 -3.92 -1.17 -7.46
C GLY A 73 -3.30 -2.28 -8.30
N LYS A 74 -4.00 -3.37 -8.54
CA LYS A 74 -3.42 -4.53 -9.23
C LYS A 74 -2.88 -4.22 -10.63
N ALA A 75 -3.43 -3.20 -11.28
CA ALA A 75 -3.07 -2.87 -12.66
C ALA A 75 -1.66 -2.31 -12.80
N HIS A 76 -1.04 -1.79 -11.74
CA HIS A 76 0.32 -1.29 -11.83
C HIS A 76 1.38 -2.35 -11.49
N PHE A 77 0.97 -3.58 -11.23
CA PHE A 77 1.90 -4.69 -11.07
C PHE A 77 2.22 -5.31 -12.43
N GLU A 78 3.21 -6.17 -12.45
CA GLU A 78 3.74 -6.76 -13.67
C GLU A 78 2.67 -7.52 -14.49
N THR A 79 1.78 -8.24 -13.79
CA THR A 79 0.66 -8.96 -14.45
C THR A 79 -0.62 -8.71 -13.64
N PRO A 80 -1.81 -9.00 -14.23
CA PRO A 80 -3.07 -8.80 -13.52
C PRO A 80 -3.22 -9.65 -12.24
N THR A 81 -2.40 -10.68 -12.08
CA THR A 81 -2.50 -11.58 -10.91
C THR A 81 -1.30 -11.47 -9.96
N THR A 82 -0.31 -10.64 -10.28
CA THR A 82 0.90 -10.53 -9.45
C THR A 82 0.58 -10.11 -8.02
N MET A 83 -0.24 -9.09 -7.85
CA MET A 83 -0.58 -8.59 -6.52
C MET A 83 -1.23 -9.68 -5.66
N GLN A 84 -2.21 -10.39 -6.22
CA GLN A 84 -2.88 -11.48 -5.51
C GLN A 84 -1.90 -12.59 -5.16
N THR A 85 -1.03 -12.98 -6.10
CA THR A 85 -0.05 -14.03 -5.87
C THR A 85 0.88 -13.66 -4.70
N LEU A 86 1.34 -12.41 -4.65
CA LEU A 86 2.22 -11.96 -3.56
C LEU A 86 1.50 -12.00 -2.21
N LEU A 87 0.22 -11.61 -2.17
CA LEU A 87 -0.56 -11.67 -0.94
C LEU A 87 -0.79 -13.12 -0.51
N GLU A 88 -1.10 -14.00 -1.46
CA GLU A 88 -1.34 -15.42 -1.14
C GLU A 88 -0.07 -16.11 -0.63
N LYS A 89 1.10 -15.69 -1.09
CA LYS A 89 2.36 -16.20 -0.55
C LYS A 89 2.54 -15.83 0.93
N GLU A 90 1.87 -14.79 1.38
CA GLU A 90 1.89 -14.38 2.78
C GLU A 90 0.72 -14.97 3.56
N LYS A 91 0.03 -15.94 2.97
CA LYS A 91 -1.12 -16.64 3.56
C LYS A 91 -2.35 -15.74 3.73
N ILE A 92 -2.44 -14.69 2.94
CA ILE A 92 -3.61 -13.81 2.89
C ILE A 92 -4.53 -14.36 1.81
N LYS A 93 -5.76 -14.67 2.18
CA LYS A 93 -6.74 -15.22 1.24
C LYS A 93 -7.45 -14.10 0.49
N VAL A 94 -7.57 -14.27 -0.82
CA VAL A 94 -8.21 -13.30 -1.70
C VAL A 94 -9.33 -14.00 -2.47
N GLN A 95 -10.50 -13.38 -2.50
CA GLN A 95 -11.65 -13.90 -3.25
C GLN A 95 -12.33 -12.74 -3.94
N ASN A 96 -12.56 -12.85 -5.25
CA ASN A 96 -13.17 -11.78 -6.05
C ASN A 96 -12.44 -10.45 -5.86
N GLU A 97 -11.09 -10.51 -5.93
CA GLU A 97 -10.22 -9.34 -5.80
C GLU A 97 -10.34 -8.61 -4.47
N THR A 98 -10.85 -9.31 -3.45
CA THR A 98 -11.05 -8.74 -2.11
C THR A 98 -10.38 -9.61 -1.08
N ILE A 99 -9.68 -8.98 -0.13
CA ILE A 99 -9.02 -9.70 0.94
C ILE A 99 -10.07 -10.22 1.93
N LEU A 100 -10.01 -11.53 2.22
CA LEU A 100 -10.83 -12.11 3.27
C LEU A 100 -10.25 -11.74 4.63
N ASP A 101 -11.13 -11.54 5.62
CA ASP A 101 -10.73 -11.15 6.98
C ASP A 101 -9.95 -9.81 7.00
N PHE A 102 -10.31 -8.89 6.11
CA PHE A 102 -9.62 -7.62 5.99
C PHE A 102 -9.50 -6.89 7.33
N GLU A 103 -10.58 -6.81 8.10
CA GLU A 103 -10.56 -6.11 9.39
C GLU A 103 -9.54 -6.71 10.35
N LYS A 104 -9.43 -8.02 10.36
CA LYS A 104 -8.49 -8.74 11.21
C LYS A 104 -7.04 -8.52 10.80
N LEU A 105 -6.80 -8.40 9.50
CA LEU A 105 -5.45 -8.24 8.94
C LEU A 105 -5.04 -6.77 8.84
N PHE A 106 -5.96 -5.85 9.07
CA PHE A 106 -5.72 -4.43 8.91
C PHE A 106 -4.67 -3.92 9.89
N TRP A 107 -3.66 -3.28 9.35
CA TRP A 107 -2.56 -2.67 10.11
C TRP A 107 -2.71 -1.16 9.99
N ASP A 108 -3.04 -0.49 11.09
CA ASP A 108 -3.26 0.96 11.10
C ASP A 108 -1.96 1.64 11.56
N PRO A 109 -1.27 2.37 10.67
CA PRO A 109 -0.01 3.00 11.06
C PRO A 109 -0.18 4.01 12.19
N ALA A 110 -1.34 4.65 12.32
CA ALA A 110 -1.58 5.61 13.40
C ALA A 110 -1.59 4.94 14.77
N ILE A 111 -1.90 3.64 14.82
CA ILE A 111 -1.91 2.87 16.06
C ILE A 111 -0.60 2.13 16.24
N GLU A 112 -0.11 1.48 15.18
CA GLU A 112 1.03 0.57 15.26
C GLU A 112 2.37 1.29 15.35
N LEU A 113 2.46 2.53 14.83
CA LEU A 113 3.71 3.29 14.79
C LEU A 113 3.80 4.38 15.85
N GLU A 114 2.93 4.37 16.82
CA GLU A 114 3.03 5.31 17.94
C GLU A 114 4.15 4.95 18.89
#